data_2cf6d23692195891c71b22e53dddbb01
#
_entry.id   2cf6d23692195891c71b22e53dddbb01
#
_cell.length_a   1.000
_cell.length_b   1.000
_cell.length_c   1.000
_cell.angle_alpha   90.00
_cell.angle_beta   90.00
_cell.angle_gamma   90.00
#
_symmetry.space_group_name_H-M   'P 1'
#
loop_
_entity.id
_entity.type
_entity.pdbx_description
1 polymer ?
#
loop_
_entity_poly.entity_id
_entity_poly.type
_entity_poly.pdbx_seq_one_letter_code
_entity_poly.pdbx_strand_id
1 'polypeptide(L)'
;MTTQEIASRLFELCQQGQFETAQKELYADNATSTESNMQGGRDTVTGMDAIVAKGANFRAMIEEMFGGNTNEPKVYGNYIFMEMSMDVKMKGMDRMNMVEMCRYEVNDGKIVSEEFYY
;
A
#
# COMPACT_ATOMS: atom_id res chain seq x y z
N MET A 1 9.71 -15.36 -7.29
CA MET A 1 8.61 -14.84 -8.12
C MET A 1 9.13 -13.73 -9.03
N THR A 2 8.63 -13.69 -10.24
CA THR A 2 8.91 -12.57 -11.15
C THR A 2 8.14 -11.31 -10.69
N THR A 3 8.53 -10.15 -11.21
CA THR A 3 7.81 -8.91 -10.92
C THR A 3 6.33 -9.02 -11.32
N GLN A 4 6.05 -9.62 -12.48
CA GLN A 4 4.67 -9.81 -12.94
C GLN A 4 3.86 -10.74 -12.02
N GLU A 5 4.47 -11.80 -11.53
CA GLU A 5 3.81 -12.71 -10.59
C GLU A 5 3.50 -12.01 -9.27
N ILE A 6 4.44 -11.22 -8.78
CA ILE A 6 4.23 -10.42 -7.57
C ILE A 6 3.10 -9.41 -7.79
N ALA A 7 3.09 -8.72 -8.93
CA ALA A 7 2.04 -7.76 -9.26
C ALA A 7 0.66 -8.41 -9.26
N SER A 8 0.53 -9.58 -9.88
CA SER A 8 -0.74 -10.32 -9.95
C SER A 8 -1.22 -10.75 -8.56
N ARG A 9 -0.31 -11.26 -7.74
CA ARG A 9 -0.64 -11.70 -6.37
C ARG A 9 -1.01 -10.52 -5.48
N LEU A 10 -0.25 -9.42 -5.58
CA LEU A 10 -0.51 -8.19 -4.84
C LEU A 10 -1.90 -7.65 -5.18
N PHE A 11 -2.24 -7.59 -6.46
CA PHE A 11 -3.54 -7.14 -6.93
C PHE A 11 -4.67 -8.00 -6.37
N GLU A 12 -4.54 -9.31 -6.45
CA GLU A 12 -5.52 -10.26 -5.92
C GLU A 12 -5.78 -10.02 -4.43
N LEU A 13 -4.71 -9.92 -3.65
CA LEU A 13 -4.84 -9.71 -2.19
C LEU A 13 -5.42 -8.33 -1.85
N CYS A 14 -4.98 -7.29 -2.55
CA CYS A 14 -5.47 -5.92 -2.32
C CYS A 14 -6.95 -5.80 -2.70
N GLN A 15 -7.41 -6.45 -3.75
CA GLN A 15 -8.83 -6.47 -4.11
C GLN A 15 -9.70 -7.12 -3.03
N GLN A 16 -9.13 -8.06 -2.29
CA GLN A 16 -9.82 -8.74 -1.19
C GLN A 16 -9.68 -8.00 0.14
N GLY A 17 -8.99 -6.86 0.16
CA GLY A 17 -8.73 -6.11 1.39
C GLY A 17 -7.70 -6.75 2.29
N GLN A 18 -6.92 -7.72 1.79
CA GLN A 18 -5.94 -8.47 2.58
C GLN A 18 -4.56 -7.82 2.49
N PHE A 19 -4.46 -6.57 2.93
CA PHE A 19 -3.23 -5.77 2.80
C PHE A 19 -2.10 -6.31 3.68
N GLU A 20 -2.39 -6.68 4.92
CA GLU A 20 -1.37 -7.22 5.83
C GLU A 20 -0.84 -8.56 5.32
N THR A 21 -1.72 -9.41 4.81
CA THR A 21 -1.33 -10.69 4.20
C THR A 21 -0.40 -10.45 3.02
N ALA A 22 -0.71 -9.48 2.16
CA ALA A 22 0.14 -9.13 1.02
C ALA A 22 1.53 -8.69 1.49
N GLN A 23 1.60 -7.85 2.52
CA GLN A 23 2.86 -7.40 3.09
C GLN A 23 3.69 -8.57 3.60
N LYS A 24 3.08 -9.44 4.39
CA LYS A 24 3.79 -10.59 4.99
C LYS A 24 4.23 -11.61 3.94
N GLU A 25 3.45 -11.79 2.88
CA GLU A 25 3.75 -12.78 1.84
C GLU A 25 4.79 -12.27 0.83
N LEU A 26 4.72 -11.00 0.44
CA LEU A 26 5.42 -10.49 -0.74
C LEU A 26 6.60 -9.55 -0.44
N TYR A 27 6.69 -8.98 0.75
CA TYR A 27 7.70 -7.97 1.08
C TYR A 27 8.95 -8.61 1.67
N ALA A 28 10.10 -7.98 1.38
CA ALA A 28 11.35 -8.29 2.08
C ALA A 28 11.27 -7.81 3.53
N ASP A 29 12.01 -8.47 4.43
CA ASP A 29 11.98 -8.16 5.86
C ASP A 29 12.38 -6.71 6.15
N ASN A 30 13.28 -6.15 5.35
CA ASN A 30 13.80 -4.78 5.49
C ASN A 30 13.18 -3.81 4.50
N ALA A 31 12.01 -4.12 3.96
CA ALA A 31 11.31 -3.24 3.03
C ALA A 31 11.06 -1.86 3.64
N THR A 32 10.99 -0.84 2.79
CA THR A 32 10.67 0.53 3.19
C THR A 32 9.29 0.93 2.67
N SER A 33 8.64 1.83 3.40
CA SER A 33 7.34 2.39 3.00
C SER A 33 7.37 3.90 3.20
N THR A 34 7.10 4.65 2.14
CA THR A 34 7.20 6.11 2.13
C THR A 34 5.88 6.74 1.71
N GLU A 35 5.46 7.77 2.43
CA GLU A 35 4.25 8.52 2.09
C GLU A 35 4.38 9.97 2.53
N SER A 36 3.49 10.83 2.00
CA SER A 36 3.47 12.24 2.38
C SER A 36 3.01 12.42 3.81
N ASN A 37 3.60 13.40 4.50
CA ASN A 37 3.16 13.80 5.83
C ASN A 37 2.41 15.13 5.77
N MET A 38 1.81 15.53 6.91
CA MET A 38 1.00 16.74 6.98
C MET A 38 1.82 18.03 6.96
N GLN A 39 3.15 17.95 7.10
CA GLN A 39 4.06 19.10 7.12
C GLN A 39 4.68 19.40 5.76
N GLY A 40 4.19 18.75 4.70
CA GLY A 40 4.68 18.95 3.33
C GLY A 40 5.91 18.15 2.96
N GLY A 41 6.38 17.27 3.85
CA GLY A 41 7.48 16.35 3.59
C GLY A 41 6.99 14.93 3.33
N ARG A 42 7.92 13.99 3.39
CA ARG A 42 7.64 12.57 3.24
C ARG A 42 8.27 11.79 4.39
N ASP A 43 7.54 10.81 4.90
CA ASP A 43 8.01 9.95 5.98
C ASP A 43 8.28 8.54 5.44
N THR A 44 9.37 7.95 5.87
CA THR A 44 9.74 6.58 5.52
C THR A 44 9.86 5.74 6.79
N VAL A 45 9.20 4.60 6.79
CA VAL A 45 9.39 3.58 7.81
C VAL A 45 10.12 2.38 7.19
N THR A 46 10.90 1.68 7.99
CA THR A 46 11.72 0.56 7.52
C THR A 46 11.43 -0.69 8.34
N GLY A 47 11.26 -1.81 7.64
CA GLY A 47 11.06 -3.11 8.25
C GLY A 47 9.60 -3.50 8.39
N MET A 48 9.37 -4.80 8.40
CA MET A 48 8.00 -5.35 8.40
C MET A 48 7.20 -4.95 9.63
N ASP A 49 7.81 -4.95 10.81
CA ASP A 49 7.10 -4.57 12.03
C ASP A 49 6.59 -3.15 11.95
N ALA A 50 7.40 -2.21 11.43
CA ALA A 50 7.01 -0.81 11.28
C ALA A 50 5.93 -0.64 10.20
N ILE A 51 6.04 -1.37 9.10
CA ILE A 51 5.08 -1.32 8.01
C ILE A 51 3.72 -1.86 8.47
N VAL A 52 3.70 -2.99 9.16
CA VAL A 52 2.47 -3.59 9.68
C VAL A 52 1.83 -2.67 10.73
N ALA A 53 2.63 -2.09 11.62
CA ALA A 53 2.14 -1.15 12.63
C ALA A 53 1.51 0.09 11.98
N LYS A 54 2.14 0.63 10.94
CA LYS A 54 1.61 1.77 10.19
C LYS A 54 0.23 1.45 9.59
N GLY A 55 0.07 0.28 8.99
CA GLY A 55 -1.20 -0.16 8.43
C GLY A 55 -2.27 -0.33 9.51
N ALA A 56 -1.91 -0.90 10.65
CA ALA A 56 -2.82 -1.07 11.79
C ALA A 56 -3.28 0.27 12.34
N ASN A 57 -2.37 1.24 12.46
CA ASN A 57 -2.68 2.60 12.91
C ASN A 57 -3.65 3.29 11.94
N PHE A 58 -3.41 3.15 10.65
CA PHE A 58 -4.31 3.71 9.64
C PHE A 58 -5.71 3.12 9.76
N ARG A 59 -5.82 1.80 9.84
CA ARG A 59 -7.13 1.13 9.97
C ARG A 59 -7.86 1.54 11.25
N ALA A 60 -7.12 1.77 12.34
CA ALA A 60 -7.71 2.20 13.61
C ALA A 60 -8.33 3.60 13.52
N MET A 61 -7.91 4.42 12.57
CA MET A 61 -8.47 5.75 12.36
C MET A 61 -9.70 5.75 11.46
N ILE A 62 -10.01 4.65 10.81
CA ILE A 62 -11.22 4.54 9.98
C ILE A 62 -12.43 4.36 10.88
N GLU A 63 -13.37 5.30 10.81
CA GLU A 63 -14.64 5.21 11.53
C GLU A 63 -15.63 4.36 10.76
N GLU A 64 -15.70 4.55 9.44
CA GLU A 64 -16.58 3.79 8.57
C GLU A 64 -15.97 3.65 7.17
N MET A 65 -16.06 2.45 6.60
CA MET A 65 -15.62 2.14 5.25
C MET A 65 -16.86 1.93 4.37
N PHE A 66 -17.01 2.74 3.33
CA PHE A 66 -18.14 2.66 2.41
C PHE A 66 -17.82 1.86 1.15
N GLY A 67 -16.56 1.76 0.80
CA GLY A 67 -16.11 1.00 -0.35
C GLY A 67 -14.67 1.27 -0.68
N GLY A 68 -14.14 0.53 -1.61
CA GLY A 68 -12.78 0.70 -2.09
C GLY A 68 -12.60 0.01 -3.43
N ASN A 69 -11.57 0.40 -4.14
CA ASN A 69 -11.23 -0.18 -5.43
C ASN A 69 -9.72 -0.20 -5.63
N THR A 70 -9.24 -1.27 -6.25
CA THR A 70 -7.86 -1.40 -6.68
C THR A 70 -7.88 -1.64 -8.19
N ASN A 71 -7.22 -0.77 -8.96
CA ASN A 71 -7.13 -0.93 -10.39
C ASN A 71 -6.03 -1.93 -10.75
N GLU A 72 -6.11 -2.51 -11.96
CA GLU A 72 -5.11 -3.47 -12.42
C GLU A 72 -3.71 -2.86 -12.39
N PRO A 73 -2.71 -3.60 -11.91
CA PRO A 73 -1.34 -3.09 -11.85
C PRO A 73 -0.71 -2.99 -13.24
N LYS A 74 0.23 -2.06 -13.35
CA LYS A 74 1.09 -1.93 -14.51
C LYS A 74 2.52 -2.20 -14.10
N VAL A 75 3.24 -2.98 -14.89
CA VAL A 75 4.62 -3.40 -14.60
C VAL A 75 5.56 -2.74 -15.60
N TYR A 76 6.59 -2.08 -15.07
CA TYR A 76 7.66 -1.45 -15.86
C TYR A 76 8.99 -1.88 -15.24
N GLY A 77 9.68 -2.82 -15.90
CA GLY A 77 10.92 -3.37 -15.35
C GLY A 77 10.69 -4.07 -14.02
N ASN A 78 11.35 -3.59 -12.98
CA ASN A 78 11.18 -4.10 -11.62
C ASN A 78 10.24 -3.25 -10.76
N TYR A 79 9.43 -2.40 -11.39
CA TYR A 79 8.46 -1.54 -10.70
C TYR A 79 7.04 -1.94 -11.02
N ILE A 80 6.18 -1.83 -10.01
CA ILE A 80 4.75 -2.07 -10.12
C ILE A 80 4.05 -0.78 -9.73
N PHE A 81 3.09 -0.35 -10.55
CA PHE A 81 2.25 0.84 -10.29
C PHE A 81 0.80 0.41 -10.20
N MET A 82 0.13 0.83 -9.13
CA MET A 82 -1.25 0.42 -8.90
C MET A 82 -2.02 1.55 -8.21
N GLU A 83 -3.13 1.97 -8.82
CA GLU A 83 -3.99 2.99 -8.23
C GLU A 83 -4.99 2.34 -7.30
N MET A 84 -5.16 2.91 -6.11
CA MET A 84 -6.16 2.48 -5.14
C MET A 84 -7.01 3.66 -4.72
N SER A 85 -8.29 3.38 -4.42
CA SER A 85 -9.20 4.37 -3.86
C SER A 85 -9.99 3.77 -2.71
N MET A 86 -10.35 4.63 -1.75
CA MET A 86 -11.20 4.27 -0.62
C MET A 86 -12.21 5.36 -0.35
N ASP A 87 -13.46 4.95 -0.22
CA ASP A 87 -14.55 5.82 0.22
C ASP A 87 -14.71 5.59 1.72
N VAL A 88 -14.22 6.53 2.53
CA VAL A 88 -14.09 6.35 3.97
C VAL A 88 -14.51 7.59 4.75
N LYS A 89 -14.88 7.36 6.01
CA LYS A 89 -14.92 8.41 7.03
C LYS A 89 -13.87 8.09 8.08
N MET A 90 -12.87 8.97 8.18
CA MET A 90 -11.84 8.90 9.20
C MET A 90 -12.33 9.63 10.46
N LYS A 91 -11.81 9.22 11.63
CA LYS A 91 -12.14 9.89 12.90
C LYS A 91 -11.78 11.37 12.83
N GLY A 92 -12.75 12.22 13.16
CA GLY A 92 -12.55 13.67 13.17
C GLY A 92 -12.55 14.35 11.80
N MET A 93 -12.90 13.62 10.74
CA MET A 93 -12.92 14.15 9.37
C MET A 93 -14.25 13.80 8.70
N ASP A 94 -14.60 14.55 7.65
CA ASP A 94 -15.76 14.24 6.84
C ASP A 94 -15.49 13.03 5.94
N ARG A 95 -16.57 12.40 5.47
CA ARG A 95 -16.48 11.34 4.48
C ARG A 95 -15.75 11.85 3.24
N MET A 96 -14.80 11.06 2.74
CA MET A 96 -14.00 11.43 1.58
C MET A 96 -13.67 10.22 0.72
N ASN A 97 -13.41 10.47 -0.56
CA ASN A 97 -12.85 9.47 -1.45
C ASN A 97 -11.33 9.71 -1.54
N MET A 98 -10.57 8.80 -0.93
CA MET A 98 -9.10 8.88 -0.94
C MET A 98 -8.58 8.12 -2.16
N VAL A 99 -7.82 8.80 -3.01
CA VAL A 99 -7.22 8.18 -4.21
C VAL A 99 -5.71 8.29 -4.08
N GLU A 100 -5.01 7.18 -4.28
CA GLU A 100 -3.55 7.17 -4.24
C GLU A 100 -2.96 6.33 -5.35
N MET A 101 -1.79 6.72 -5.83
CA MET A 101 -0.97 5.90 -6.70
C MET A 101 0.08 5.21 -5.85
N CYS A 102 0.18 3.90 -5.99
CA CYS A 102 1.12 3.08 -5.25
C CYS A 102 2.22 2.61 -6.20
N ARG A 103 3.48 2.83 -5.82
CA ARG A 103 4.64 2.32 -6.55
C ARG A 103 5.36 1.30 -5.68
N TYR A 104 5.64 0.15 -6.26
CA TYR A 104 6.38 -0.92 -5.59
C TYR A 104 7.63 -1.24 -6.38
N GLU A 105 8.75 -1.41 -5.68
CA GLU A 105 10.01 -1.84 -6.28
C GLU A 105 10.30 -3.28 -5.86
N VAL A 106 10.64 -4.12 -6.84
CA VAL A 106 10.92 -5.54 -6.64
C VAL A 106 12.41 -5.79 -6.83
N ASN A 107 13.02 -6.56 -5.92
CA ASN A 107 14.38 -7.02 -6.02
C ASN A 107 14.47 -8.42 -5.43
N ASP A 108 15.17 -9.31 -6.11
CA ASP A 108 15.35 -10.72 -5.69
C ASP A 108 14.01 -11.40 -5.35
N GLY A 109 12.98 -11.14 -6.14
CA GLY A 109 11.68 -11.79 -5.98
C GLY A 109 10.86 -11.33 -4.80
N LYS A 110 11.16 -10.15 -4.23
CA LYS A 110 10.45 -9.54 -3.11
C LYS A 110 10.26 -8.06 -3.33
N ILE A 111 9.19 -7.50 -2.75
CA ILE A 111 9.00 -6.05 -2.71
C ILE A 111 9.94 -5.48 -1.67
N VAL A 112 10.82 -4.57 -2.11
CA VAL A 112 11.82 -3.95 -1.23
C VAL A 112 11.46 -2.52 -0.84
N SER A 113 10.57 -1.86 -1.59
CA SER A 113 10.07 -0.54 -1.23
C SER A 113 8.67 -0.31 -1.81
N GLU A 114 7.90 0.49 -1.11
CA GLU A 114 6.64 1.02 -1.60
C GLU A 114 6.58 2.51 -1.34
N GLU A 115 5.99 3.25 -2.27
CA GLU A 115 5.73 4.68 -2.10
C GLU A 115 4.30 4.99 -2.51
N PHE A 116 3.66 5.86 -1.74
CA PHE A 116 2.29 6.28 -1.99
C PHE A 116 2.24 7.75 -2.34
N TYR A 117 1.49 8.09 -3.40
CA TYR A 117 1.34 9.46 -3.90
C TYR A 117 -0.16 9.81 -3.92
N TYR A 118 -0.51 10.89 -3.22
CA TYR A 118 -1.90 11.36 -3.13
C TYR A 118 -1.99 12.86 -2.85
#